data_e43d88e784bd20e0734045aa240e1318
#
_entry.id   e43d88e784bd20e0734045aa240e1318
#
_cell.length_a   1.000
_cell.length_b   1.000
_cell.length_c   1.000
_cell.angle_alpha   90.00
_cell.angle_beta   90.00
_cell.angle_gamma   90.00
#
_symmetry.space_group_name_H-M   'P 1'
#
loop_
_entity.id
_entity.type
_entity.pdbx_description
1 polymer ?
#
loop_
_entity_poly.entity_id
_entity_poly.type
_entity_poly.pdbx_seq_one_letter_code
_entity_poly.pdbx_strand_id
1 'polypeptide(L)'
;TNLLLKLYYLYYIKKTDAYHNCSFGTNINAGAFFATSPHLPHGPNGIIVGHDVCIGENIIIYQQVTISQGGVVIGHNVILGAGAKILPNVCIGNNVKVGANCVVVEDIPDNATVVLPKPRIILKQG
;
A
#
# COMPACT_ATOMS: atom_id res chain seq x y z
N THR A 1 -1.23 19.52 -21.43
CA THR A 1 -2.42 18.68 -21.27
C THR A 1 -3.58 19.51 -20.74
N ASN A 2 -4.75 19.32 -21.28
CA ASN A 2 -5.95 20.07 -20.94
C ASN A 2 -6.37 19.80 -19.48
N LEU A 3 -6.50 20.85 -18.68
CA LEU A 3 -6.92 20.75 -17.28
C LEU A 3 -8.31 20.11 -17.14
N LEU A 4 -9.25 20.47 -18.02
CA LEU A 4 -10.60 19.89 -18.00
C LEU A 4 -10.57 18.38 -18.22
N LEU A 5 -9.73 17.91 -19.12
CA LEU A 5 -9.59 16.49 -19.40
C LEU A 5 -8.99 15.76 -18.19
N LYS A 6 -7.97 16.34 -17.54
CA LYS A 6 -7.38 15.80 -16.31
C LYS A 6 -8.42 15.70 -15.19
N LEU A 7 -9.23 16.73 -15.02
CA LEU A 7 -10.29 16.74 -14.01
C LEU A 7 -11.36 15.67 -14.29
N TYR A 8 -11.71 15.49 -15.57
CA TYR A 8 -12.67 14.47 -15.97
C TYR A 8 -12.15 13.07 -15.62
N TYR A 9 -10.90 12.75 -15.99
CA TYR A 9 -10.31 11.46 -15.68
C TYR A 9 -10.12 11.25 -14.17
N LEU A 10 -9.72 12.29 -13.45
CA LEU A 10 -9.57 12.21 -12.00
C LEU A 10 -10.92 11.90 -11.33
N TYR A 11 -11.98 12.57 -11.74
CA TYR A 11 -13.34 12.30 -11.24
C TYR A 11 -13.73 10.84 -11.49
N TYR A 12 -13.51 10.36 -12.70
CA TYR A 12 -13.86 8.99 -13.07
C TYR A 12 -13.09 7.96 -12.24
N ILE A 13 -11.79 8.17 -12.07
CA ILE A 13 -10.94 7.30 -11.27
C ILE A 13 -11.40 7.32 -9.80
N LYS A 14 -11.62 8.49 -9.24
CA LYS A 14 -12.03 8.61 -7.83
C LYS A 14 -13.41 7.99 -7.58
N LYS A 15 -14.31 8.09 -8.53
CA LYS A 15 -15.62 7.45 -8.46
C LYS A 15 -15.49 5.92 -8.44
N THR A 16 -14.65 5.37 -9.31
CA THR A 16 -14.38 3.94 -9.37
C THR A 16 -13.69 3.45 -8.10
N ASP A 17 -12.70 4.21 -7.63
CA ASP A 17 -12.00 3.92 -6.37
C ASP A 17 -12.98 3.89 -5.20
N ALA A 18 -13.88 4.86 -5.12
CA ALA A 18 -14.87 4.91 -4.06
C ALA A 18 -15.81 3.70 -4.09
N TYR A 19 -16.19 3.24 -5.27
CA TYR A 19 -17.01 2.04 -5.42
C TYR A 19 -16.32 0.81 -4.83
N HIS A 20 -15.02 0.70 -4.96
CA HIS A 20 -14.21 -0.40 -4.42
C HIS A 20 -13.64 -0.12 -3.03
N ASN A 21 -14.03 1.00 -2.42
CA ASN A 21 -13.50 1.43 -1.11
C ASN A 21 -11.97 1.44 -1.10
N CYS A 22 -11.36 2.01 -2.13
CA CYS A 22 -9.92 2.08 -2.28
C CYS A 22 -9.47 3.46 -2.77
N SER A 23 -8.15 3.69 -2.73
CA SER A 23 -7.51 4.85 -3.32
C SER A 23 -6.08 4.49 -3.67
N PHE A 24 -5.64 4.81 -4.88
CA PHE A 24 -4.28 4.53 -5.32
C PHE A 24 -3.45 5.80 -5.45
N GLY A 25 -3.73 6.80 -4.64
CA GLY A 25 -2.93 8.01 -4.58
C GLY A 25 -3.04 8.90 -5.82
N THR A 26 -4.10 8.74 -6.59
CA THR A 26 -4.31 9.55 -7.79
C THR A 26 -4.55 10.99 -7.42
N ASN A 27 -3.77 11.90 -8.02
CA ASN A 27 -3.88 13.33 -7.79
C ASN A 27 -3.66 14.07 -9.11
N ILE A 28 -4.12 15.32 -9.16
CA ILE A 28 -4.05 16.12 -10.39
C ILE A 28 -2.62 16.53 -10.74
N ASN A 29 -1.78 16.77 -9.75
CA ASN A 29 -0.41 17.28 -9.94
C ASN A 29 0.69 16.36 -9.41
N ALA A 30 0.42 15.58 -8.39
CA ALA A 30 1.41 14.74 -7.73
C ALA A 30 0.74 13.48 -7.18
N GLY A 31 0.56 12.51 -8.02
CA GLY A 31 0.01 11.22 -7.62
C GLY A 31 1.08 10.27 -7.08
N ALA A 32 0.66 9.14 -6.57
CA ALA A 32 1.55 8.05 -6.27
C ALA A 32 2.21 7.55 -7.56
N PHE A 33 3.45 7.12 -7.46
CA PHE A 33 4.19 6.57 -8.57
C PHE A 33 4.34 5.06 -8.41
N PHE A 34 3.91 4.32 -9.43
CA PHE A 34 4.11 2.87 -9.53
C PHE A 34 5.00 2.61 -10.74
N ALA A 35 6.17 2.00 -10.54
CA ALA A 35 7.06 1.66 -11.64
C ALA A 35 6.40 0.68 -12.61
N THR A 36 5.65 -0.29 -12.08
CA THR A 36 4.79 -1.19 -12.85
C THR A 36 3.47 -1.35 -12.12
N SER A 37 2.45 -1.85 -12.80
CA SER A 37 1.16 -2.13 -12.16
C SER A 37 1.34 -3.17 -11.05
N PRO A 38 0.84 -2.91 -9.85
CA PRO A 38 0.91 -3.90 -8.78
C PRO A 38 0.00 -5.08 -9.06
N HIS A 39 0.38 -6.24 -8.55
CA HIS A 39 -0.50 -7.40 -8.56
C HIS A 39 -1.39 -7.38 -7.32
N LEU A 40 -2.69 -7.49 -7.54
CA LEU A 40 -3.70 -7.46 -6.48
C LEU A 40 -4.45 -8.79 -6.44
N PRO A 41 -3.96 -9.78 -5.68
CA PRO A 41 -4.54 -11.13 -5.71
C PRO A 41 -6.03 -11.18 -5.38
N HIS A 42 -6.49 -10.26 -4.52
CA HIS A 42 -7.90 -10.20 -4.10
C HIS A 42 -8.58 -8.90 -4.54
N GLY A 43 -8.06 -8.25 -5.60
CA GLY A 43 -8.62 -6.99 -6.08
C GLY A 43 -8.26 -5.80 -5.19
N PRO A 44 -8.84 -4.62 -5.47
CA PRO A 44 -8.44 -3.37 -4.83
C PRO A 44 -9.14 -3.09 -3.49
N ASN A 45 -9.96 -3.97 -2.98
CA ASN A 45 -10.84 -3.71 -1.84
C ASN A 45 -10.06 -3.22 -0.61
N GLY A 46 -10.38 -2.02 -0.15
CA GLY A 46 -9.82 -1.45 1.06
C GLY A 46 -8.36 -1.04 0.97
N ILE A 47 -7.74 -1.08 -0.21
CA ILE A 47 -6.35 -0.65 -0.39
C ILE A 47 -6.32 0.87 -0.48
N ILE A 48 -5.54 1.50 0.39
CA ILE A 48 -5.35 2.94 0.42
C ILE A 48 -3.87 3.25 0.22
N VAL A 49 -3.55 4.04 -0.79
CA VAL A 49 -2.19 4.49 -1.08
C VAL A 49 -2.17 6.00 -1.09
N GLY A 50 -1.23 6.59 -0.37
CA GLY A 50 -1.03 8.04 -0.35
C GLY A 50 -0.53 8.58 -1.69
N HIS A 51 -0.84 9.85 -1.96
CA HIS A 51 -0.57 10.46 -3.27
C HIS A 51 0.91 10.77 -3.55
N ASP A 52 1.78 10.71 -2.55
CA ASP A 52 3.21 10.99 -2.69
C ASP A 52 4.09 9.74 -2.49
N VAL A 53 3.50 8.56 -2.61
CA VAL A 53 4.20 7.29 -2.42
C VAL A 53 4.91 6.88 -3.71
N CYS A 54 6.14 6.40 -3.59
CA CYS A 54 6.89 5.82 -4.70
C CYS A 54 7.01 4.31 -4.52
N ILE A 55 6.54 3.55 -5.47
CA ILE A 55 6.50 2.09 -5.40
C ILE A 55 7.26 1.51 -6.59
N GLY A 56 8.15 0.55 -6.32
CA GLY A 56 8.97 -0.09 -7.33
C GLY A 56 8.22 -1.10 -8.18
N GLU A 57 8.99 -1.96 -8.85
CA GLU A 57 8.47 -2.97 -9.76
C GLU A 57 8.10 -4.25 -9.01
N ASN A 58 7.17 -5.01 -9.57
CA ASN A 58 6.81 -6.34 -9.13
C ASN A 58 6.35 -6.37 -7.66
N ILE A 59 5.31 -5.60 -7.38
CA ILE A 59 4.75 -5.46 -6.03
C ILE A 59 3.45 -6.26 -5.96
N ILE A 60 3.27 -6.98 -4.86
CA ILE A 60 2.02 -7.67 -4.55
C ILE A 60 1.39 -7.00 -3.35
N ILE A 61 0.15 -6.56 -3.51
CA ILE A 61 -0.61 -5.87 -2.44
C ILE A 61 -1.90 -6.65 -2.20
N TYR A 62 -2.03 -7.17 -1.01
CA TYR A 62 -3.27 -7.84 -0.60
C TYR A 62 -4.30 -6.82 -0.13
N GLN A 63 -5.52 -7.27 0.09
CA GLN A 63 -6.64 -6.40 0.46
C GLN A 63 -6.39 -5.65 1.78
N GLN A 64 -6.99 -4.48 1.91
CA GLN A 64 -6.97 -3.66 3.13
C GLN A 64 -5.59 -3.17 3.55
N VAL A 65 -4.62 -3.14 2.66
CA VAL A 65 -3.31 -2.55 2.92
C VAL A 65 -3.43 -1.03 2.88
N THR A 66 -2.81 -0.36 3.83
CA THR A 66 -2.70 1.11 3.83
C THR A 66 -1.24 1.51 3.70
N ILE A 67 -0.93 2.30 2.70
CA ILE A 67 0.38 2.92 2.52
C ILE A 67 0.18 4.42 2.69
N SER A 68 0.67 4.95 3.80
CA SER A 68 0.43 6.35 4.16
C SER A 68 1.17 7.30 3.23
N GLN A 69 0.60 8.45 3.00
CA GLN A 69 1.35 9.54 2.39
C GLN A 69 2.43 10.05 3.35
N GLY A 70 3.34 10.88 2.87
CA GLY A 70 4.44 11.39 3.69
C GLY A 70 5.78 10.81 3.28
N GLY A 71 6.01 10.66 1.97
CA GLY A 71 7.31 10.30 1.42
C GLY A 71 7.67 8.82 1.57
N VAL A 72 6.70 7.94 1.65
CA VAL A 72 6.95 6.50 1.70
C VAL A 72 7.57 6.02 0.39
N VAL A 73 8.63 5.22 0.49
CA VAL A 73 9.29 4.60 -0.66
C VAL A 73 9.31 3.09 -0.47
N ILE A 74 8.86 2.37 -1.47
CA ILE A 74 8.85 0.90 -1.47
C ILE A 74 9.70 0.41 -2.63
N GLY A 75 10.64 -0.47 -2.35
CA GLY A 75 11.55 -1.04 -3.34
C GLY A 75 10.85 -2.04 -4.27
N HIS A 76 11.67 -2.87 -4.92
CA HIS A 76 11.20 -3.87 -5.88
C HIS A 76 10.94 -5.22 -5.20
N ASN A 77 10.05 -6.02 -5.78
CA ASN A 77 9.76 -7.39 -5.34
C ASN A 77 9.28 -7.44 -3.89
N VAL A 78 8.37 -6.54 -3.51
CA VAL A 78 7.83 -6.44 -2.16
C VAL A 78 6.44 -7.04 -2.12
N ILE A 79 6.15 -7.77 -1.05
CA ILE A 79 4.83 -8.33 -0.79
C ILE A 79 4.27 -7.66 0.47
N LEU A 80 3.10 -7.05 0.33
CA LEU A 80 2.39 -6.44 1.45
C LEU A 80 1.18 -7.31 1.79
N GLY A 81 1.24 -7.98 2.93
CA GLY A 81 0.20 -8.88 3.39
C GLY A 81 -1.09 -8.14 3.77
N ALA A 82 -2.20 -8.87 3.80
CA ALA A 82 -3.52 -8.32 4.06
C ALA A 82 -3.55 -7.49 5.35
N GLY A 83 -4.10 -6.30 5.27
CA GLY A 83 -4.24 -5.43 6.42
C GLY A 83 -2.96 -4.75 6.89
N ALA A 84 -1.82 -4.93 6.22
CA ALA A 84 -0.58 -4.27 6.60
C ALA A 84 -0.72 -2.75 6.52
N LYS A 85 -0.08 -2.04 7.43
CA LYS A 85 -0.10 -0.57 7.50
C LYS A 85 1.32 -0.05 7.44
N ILE A 86 1.61 0.79 6.45
CA ILE A 86 2.92 1.41 6.28
C ILE A 86 2.78 2.87 6.71
N LEU A 87 3.50 3.26 7.76
CA LEU A 87 3.42 4.60 8.32
C LEU A 87 4.22 5.62 7.49
N PRO A 88 3.97 6.93 7.67
CA PRO A 88 4.68 7.96 6.91
C PRO A 88 6.20 7.91 7.09
N ASN A 89 6.92 8.36 6.08
CA ASN A 89 8.38 8.48 6.06
C ASN A 89 9.15 7.16 6.18
N VAL A 90 8.51 6.04 5.88
CA VAL A 90 9.15 4.72 5.91
C VAL A 90 9.72 4.39 4.55
N CYS A 91 10.94 3.86 4.53
CA CYS A 91 11.56 3.29 3.33
C CYS A 91 11.61 1.77 3.48
N ILE A 92 11.01 1.07 2.54
CA ILE A 92 11.04 -0.40 2.49
C ILE A 92 11.98 -0.82 1.36
N GLY A 93 12.96 -1.65 1.68
CA GLY A 93 13.95 -2.14 0.73
C GLY A 93 13.39 -3.13 -0.28
N ASN A 94 14.29 -3.74 -1.04
CA ASN A 94 13.94 -4.72 -2.05
C ASN A 94 13.75 -6.11 -1.44
N ASN A 95 12.92 -6.95 -2.07
CA ASN A 95 12.71 -8.33 -1.66
C ASN A 95 12.19 -8.46 -0.22
N VAL A 96 11.38 -7.50 0.21
CA VAL A 96 10.81 -7.46 1.57
C VAL A 96 9.42 -8.09 1.55
N LYS A 97 9.11 -8.85 2.58
CA LYS A 97 7.77 -9.39 2.82
C LYS A 97 7.23 -8.80 4.11
N VAL A 98 6.09 -8.17 4.03
CA VAL A 98 5.38 -7.65 5.21
C VAL A 98 4.19 -8.57 5.48
N GLY A 99 4.18 -9.18 6.65
CA GLY A 99 3.11 -10.09 7.04
C GLY A 99 1.77 -9.39 7.24
N ALA A 100 0.70 -10.19 7.27
CA ALA A 100 -0.65 -9.68 7.46
C ALA A 100 -0.78 -8.91 8.77
N ASN A 101 -1.49 -7.79 8.74
CA ASN A 101 -1.77 -6.92 9.88
C ASN A 101 -0.53 -6.32 10.56
N CYS A 102 0.64 -6.40 9.95
CA CYS A 102 1.84 -5.75 10.47
C CYS A 102 1.75 -4.24 10.31
N VAL A 103 2.19 -3.51 11.32
CA VAL A 103 2.34 -2.06 11.25
C VAL A 103 3.82 -1.75 11.12
N VAL A 104 4.23 -1.21 9.97
CA VAL A 104 5.62 -0.86 9.70
C VAL A 104 5.85 0.58 10.14
N VAL A 105 6.66 0.74 11.19
CA VAL A 105 6.91 2.05 11.83
C VAL A 105 8.31 2.59 11.57
N GLU A 106 9.19 1.78 11.00
CA GLU A 106 10.59 2.14 10.74
C GLU A 106 11.05 1.54 9.41
N ASP A 107 12.19 1.99 8.92
CA ASP A 107 12.73 1.53 7.65
C ASP A 107 13.04 0.03 7.72
N ILE A 108 12.77 -0.66 6.62
CA ILE A 108 12.99 -2.10 6.50
C ILE A 108 14.11 -2.33 5.48
N PRO A 109 15.20 -3.01 5.89
CA PRO A 109 16.29 -3.31 4.97
C PRO A 109 15.91 -4.35 3.93
N ASP A 110 16.74 -4.47 2.88
CA ASP A 110 16.55 -5.45 1.83
C ASP A 110 16.51 -6.87 2.40
N ASN A 111 15.73 -7.73 1.76
CA ASN A 111 15.64 -9.16 2.05
C ASN A 111 15.09 -9.48 3.45
N ALA A 112 14.38 -8.54 4.06
CA ALA A 112 13.79 -8.73 5.38
C ALA A 112 12.35 -9.23 5.29
N THR A 113 11.92 -9.90 6.34
CA THR A 113 10.51 -10.29 6.53
C THR A 113 10.02 -9.70 7.83
N VAL A 114 8.92 -8.95 7.77
CA VAL A 114 8.28 -8.34 8.94
C VAL A 114 7.12 -9.24 9.36
N VAL A 115 7.13 -9.67 10.61
CA VAL A 115 6.09 -10.55 11.14
C VAL A 115 5.60 -10.05 12.48
N LEU A 116 4.35 -10.39 12.79
CA LEU A 116 3.78 -10.15 14.13
C LEU A 116 4.18 -11.27 15.07
N PRO A 117 4.30 -10.97 16.39
CA PRO A 117 4.41 -12.03 17.39
C PRO A 117 3.17 -12.93 17.35
N LYS A 118 3.38 -14.19 17.68
CA LYS A 118 2.28 -15.15 17.76
C LYS A 118 1.27 -14.70 18.82
N PRO A 119 -0.03 -14.75 18.54
CA PRO A 119 -1.04 -14.38 19.54
C PRO A 119 -0.92 -15.26 20.79
N ARG A 120 -1.13 -14.66 21.94
CA ARG A 120 -1.16 -15.37 23.19
C ARG A 120 -2.58 -15.90 23.43
N ILE A 121 -2.69 -17.20 23.70
CA ILE A 121 -3.97 -17.84 23.97
C ILE A 121 -4.12 -17.95 25.49
N ILE A 122 -5.20 -17.39 26.01
CA ILE A 122 -5.51 -17.44 27.44
C ILE A 122 -6.70 -18.37 27.62
N LEU A 123 -6.50 -19.47 28.31
CA LEU A 123 -7.57 -20.41 28.60
C LEU A 123 -8.37 -19.90 29.79
N LYS A 124 -9.70 -19.89 29.65
CA LYS A 124 -10.60 -19.57 30.73
C LYS A 124 -10.63 -20.73 31.72
N GLN A 125 -10.39 -20.46 32.99
CA GLN A 125 -10.55 -21.46 34.05
C GLN A 125 -12.03 -21.64 34.31
N GLY A 126 -12.50 -22.86 34.17
CA GLY A 126 -13.91 -23.22 34.20
C GLY A 126 -14.56 -23.25 35.56
#